data_daf005c1b20ab3995befed5defadd9cd
#
_entry.id   daf005c1b20ab3995befed5defadd9cd
#
_cell.length_a   1.000
_cell.length_b   1.000
_cell.length_c   1.000
_cell.angle_alpha   90.00
_cell.angle_beta   90.00
_cell.angle_gamma   90.00
#
_symmetry.space_group_name_H-M   'P 1'
#
loop_
_entity.id
_entity.type
_entity.pdbx_description
1 polymer ?
#
loop_
_entity_poly.entity_id
_entity_poly.type
_entity_poly.pdbx_seq_one_letter_code
_entity_poly.pdbx_strand_id
1 'polypeptide(L)'
;MNAEFQRIARRDEKAFLRDQCKEIEENNRLGKTRDLFKKIRDTKGTFHAKMVTIKDRNGRDLTEAEDIQKRWQEYTEELYKKDLHDPDNHNDVITHLEADVVECEVKWALESITTNKASGCDGIPVELFQILKDDAVKVLHSICQQIWKTQQWPQDWKRSVFIPIPKKGNAKECSNYRTIALISHASKAQNSPSHASATHEP
;
A
#
# COMPACT_ATOMS: atom_id res chain seq x y z
N MET A 1 2.51 0.99 26.48
CA MET A 1 1.58 2.05 26.02
C MET A 1 0.16 1.55 26.27
N ASN A 2 -0.70 2.33 26.94
CA ASN A 2 -2.01 1.88 27.42
C ASN A 2 -2.96 1.66 26.22
N ALA A 3 -3.70 0.54 26.18
CA ALA A 3 -4.67 0.22 25.14
C ALA A 3 -5.77 1.30 24.97
N GLU A 4 -6.11 1.96 26.04
CA GLU A 4 -7.08 3.07 26.05
C GLU A 4 -6.54 4.29 25.29
N PHE A 5 -5.28 4.65 25.46
CA PHE A 5 -4.63 5.71 24.70
C PHE A 5 -4.65 5.43 23.21
N GLN A 6 -4.34 4.19 22.81
CA GLN A 6 -4.40 3.80 21.41
C GLN A 6 -5.83 3.87 20.84
N ARG A 7 -6.83 3.49 21.61
CA ARG A 7 -8.24 3.57 21.20
C ARG A 7 -8.68 5.02 20.98
N ILE A 8 -8.28 5.94 21.88
CA ILE A 8 -8.57 7.35 21.75
C ILE A 8 -7.88 7.93 20.51
N ALA A 9 -6.57 7.67 20.32
CA ALA A 9 -5.82 8.15 19.17
C ALA A 9 -6.43 7.69 17.83
N ARG A 10 -6.87 6.44 17.74
CA ARG A 10 -7.54 5.91 16.53
C ARG A 10 -8.88 6.57 16.26
N ARG A 11 -9.65 6.86 17.32
CA ARG A 11 -10.93 7.56 17.18
C ARG A 11 -10.71 8.99 16.69
N ASP A 12 -9.71 9.67 17.23
CA ASP A 12 -9.41 11.05 16.89
C ASP A 12 -8.84 11.16 15.46
N GLU A 13 -8.00 10.21 15.02
CA GLU A 13 -7.54 10.10 13.65
C GLU A 13 -8.70 9.89 12.66
N LYS A 14 -9.62 8.99 12.98
CA LYS A 14 -10.81 8.75 12.14
C LYS A 14 -11.73 9.96 12.07
N ALA A 15 -11.90 10.70 13.16
CA ALA A 15 -12.65 11.94 13.19
C ALA A 15 -11.98 13.03 12.33
N PHE A 16 -10.67 13.19 12.45
CA PHE A 16 -9.87 14.10 11.63
C PHE A 16 -10.02 13.82 10.15
N LEU A 17 -9.83 12.56 9.72
CA LEU A 17 -9.98 12.17 8.31
C LEU A 17 -11.39 12.46 7.77
N ARG A 18 -12.41 12.20 8.58
CA ARG A 18 -13.81 12.52 8.19
C ARG A 18 -14.03 14.02 7.97
N ASP A 19 -13.45 14.86 8.83
CA ASP A 19 -13.56 16.30 8.68
C ASP A 19 -12.76 16.81 7.46
N GLN A 20 -11.59 16.21 7.18
CA GLN A 20 -10.84 16.48 5.96
C GLN A 20 -11.64 16.12 4.70
N CYS A 21 -12.32 14.98 4.67
CA CYS A 21 -13.17 14.58 3.54
C CYS A 21 -14.29 15.57 3.31
N LYS A 22 -14.99 16.02 4.37
CA LYS A 22 -16.07 17.01 4.24
C LYS A 22 -15.57 18.34 3.66
N GLU A 23 -14.42 18.81 4.10
CA GLU A 23 -13.82 20.05 3.59
C GLU A 23 -13.39 19.91 2.11
N ILE A 24 -12.87 18.75 1.72
CA ILE A 24 -12.53 18.44 0.32
C ILE A 24 -13.81 18.45 -0.54
N GLU A 25 -14.87 17.79 -0.10
CA GLU A 25 -16.16 17.76 -0.80
C GLU A 25 -16.75 19.18 -0.96
N GLU A 26 -16.67 20.00 0.08
CA GLU A 26 -17.16 21.38 0.01
C GLU A 26 -16.34 22.23 -0.94
N ASN A 27 -15.02 22.14 -0.93
CA ASN A 27 -14.15 22.82 -1.87
C ASN A 27 -14.41 22.38 -3.32
N ASN A 28 -14.69 21.11 -3.55
CA ASN A 28 -15.06 20.57 -4.86
C ASN A 28 -16.40 21.15 -5.32
N ARG A 29 -17.41 21.15 -4.45
CA ARG A 29 -18.74 21.70 -4.75
C ARG A 29 -18.71 23.20 -5.06
N LEU A 30 -17.82 23.94 -4.39
CA LEU A 30 -17.63 25.38 -4.60
C LEU A 30 -16.71 25.72 -5.77
N GLY A 31 -16.17 24.72 -6.48
CA GLY A 31 -15.23 24.90 -7.59
C GLY A 31 -13.86 25.46 -7.18
N LYS A 32 -13.50 25.41 -5.90
CA LYS A 32 -12.22 25.88 -5.35
C LYS A 32 -11.10 24.90 -5.62
N THR A 33 -10.76 24.70 -6.87
CA THR A 33 -9.81 23.67 -7.34
C THR A 33 -8.44 23.76 -6.65
N ARG A 34 -7.93 24.98 -6.43
CA ARG A 34 -6.62 25.18 -5.80
C ARG A 34 -6.62 24.71 -4.33
N ASP A 35 -7.67 25.06 -3.56
CA ASP A 35 -7.79 24.69 -2.16
C ASP A 35 -8.06 23.18 -2.03
N LEU A 36 -8.85 22.62 -2.94
CA LEU A 36 -9.06 21.18 -3.05
C LEU A 36 -7.74 20.42 -3.19
N PHE A 37 -6.92 20.74 -4.18
CA PHE A 37 -5.64 20.05 -4.39
C PHE A 37 -4.61 20.34 -3.29
N LYS A 38 -4.62 21.51 -2.69
CA LYS A 38 -3.79 21.81 -1.53
C LYS A 38 -4.16 20.89 -0.37
N LYS A 39 -5.44 20.78 -0.05
CA LYS A 39 -5.95 19.95 1.05
C LYS A 39 -5.61 18.47 0.85
N ILE A 40 -5.77 17.95 -0.37
CA ILE A 40 -5.40 16.58 -0.72
C ILE A 40 -3.90 16.33 -0.49
N ARG A 41 -3.01 17.27 -0.87
CA ARG A 41 -1.58 17.15 -0.59
C ARG A 41 -1.24 17.17 0.89
N ASP A 42 -1.86 18.06 1.65
CA ASP A 42 -1.63 18.20 3.08
C ASP A 42 -2.06 16.93 3.84
N THR A 43 -3.13 16.27 3.37
CA THR A 43 -3.62 15.00 3.95
C THR A 43 -2.67 13.83 3.68
N LYS A 44 -1.96 13.83 2.56
CA LYS A 44 -0.95 12.78 2.25
C LYS A 44 0.25 12.80 3.20
N GLY A 45 0.54 13.93 3.84
CA GLY A 45 1.69 14.09 4.73
C GLY A 45 3.05 14.03 4.01
N THR A 46 4.09 14.45 4.70
CA THR A 46 5.48 14.32 4.25
C THR A 46 6.21 13.37 5.18
N PHE A 47 6.72 12.26 4.63
CA PHE A 47 7.59 11.35 5.37
C PHE A 47 9.03 11.89 5.36
N HIS A 48 9.58 12.13 6.55
CA HIS A 48 11.00 12.46 6.72
C HIS A 48 11.73 11.23 7.26
N ALA A 49 12.49 10.56 6.41
CA ALA A 49 13.35 9.47 6.84
C ALA A 49 14.49 10.00 7.71
N LYS A 50 14.71 9.41 8.90
CA LYS A 50 15.97 9.60 9.62
C LYS A 50 17.09 8.93 8.84
N MET A 51 18.10 9.70 8.41
CA MET A 51 19.28 9.13 7.76
C MET A 51 20.08 8.33 8.79
N VAL A 52 20.21 7.04 8.53
CA VAL A 52 21.07 6.12 9.29
C VAL A 52 22.25 5.78 8.39
N THR A 53 23.49 5.92 8.91
CA THR A 53 24.70 5.48 8.21
C THR A 53 24.64 3.98 7.95
N ILE A 54 24.88 3.55 6.70
CA ILE A 54 24.86 2.14 6.28
C ILE A 54 26.21 1.81 5.64
N LYS A 55 26.64 0.57 5.72
CA LYS A 55 27.85 0.08 5.05
C LYS A 55 27.57 -0.33 3.62
N ASP A 56 28.52 0.00 2.73
CA ASP A 56 28.59 -0.57 1.40
C ASP A 56 29.01 -2.05 1.43
N ARG A 57 29.17 -2.67 0.25
CA ARG A 57 29.64 -4.06 0.12
C ARG A 57 31.08 -4.24 0.60
N ASN A 58 31.88 -3.18 0.62
CA ASN A 58 33.28 -3.17 1.02
C ASN A 58 33.47 -2.82 2.51
N GLY A 59 32.38 -2.62 3.24
CA GLY A 59 32.40 -2.26 4.66
C GLY A 59 32.62 -0.79 4.96
N ARG A 60 32.60 0.12 3.95
CA ARG A 60 32.73 1.56 4.14
C ARG A 60 31.38 2.16 4.56
N ASP A 61 31.42 3.12 5.45
CA ASP A 61 30.23 3.83 5.91
C ASP A 61 29.75 4.82 4.83
N LEU A 62 28.49 4.68 4.42
CA LEU A 62 27.78 5.59 3.53
C LEU A 62 27.00 6.61 4.36
N THR A 63 27.18 7.89 4.07
CA THR A 63 26.52 9.01 4.78
C THR A 63 25.59 9.80 3.87
N GLU A 64 25.84 9.77 2.56
CA GLU A 64 25.02 10.49 1.59
C GLU A 64 23.70 9.75 1.32
N ALA A 65 22.59 10.52 1.25
CA ALA A 65 21.25 9.95 1.08
C ALA A 65 21.10 9.13 -0.20
N GLU A 66 21.69 9.60 -1.29
CA GLU A 66 21.64 8.95 -2.59
C GLU A 66 22.39 7.60 -2.59
N ASP A 67 23.58 7.56 -1.97
CA ASP A 67 24.36 6.34 -1.84
C ASP A 67 23.66 5.30 -0.95
N ILE A 68 23.08 5.76 0.15
CA ILE A 68 22.27 4.93 1.04
C ILE A 68 21.06 4.35 0.29
N GLN A 69 20.34 5.17 -0.48
CA GLN A 69 19.20 4.71 -1.28
C GLN A 69 19.63 3.68 -2.32
N LYS A 70 20.72 3.95 -3.05
CA LYS A 70 21.27 3.03 -4.03
C LYS A 70 21.66 1.69 -3.40
N ARG A 71 22.31 1.74 -2.22
CA ARG A 71 22.68 0.52 -1.49
C ARG A 71 21.46 -0.32 -1.07
N TRP A 72 20.39 0.34 -0.62
CA TRP A 72 19.13 -0.33 -0.31
C TRP A 72 18.49 -0.94 -1.55
N GLN A 73 18.51 -0.24 -2.68
CA GLN A 73 18.00 -0.77 -3.95
C GLN A 73 18.77 -2.03 -4.35
N GLU A 74 20.09 -1.99 -4.37
CA GLU A 74 20.94 -3.14 -4.69
C GLU A 74 20.66 -4.33 -3.77
N TYR A 75 20.56 -4.10 -2.46
CA TYR A 75 20.27 -5.15 -1.49
C TYR A 75 18.89 -5.78 -1.70
N THR A 76 17.89 -4.95 -1.95
CA THR A 76 16.53 -5.42 -2.18
C THR A 76 16.42 -6.22 -3.48
N GLU A 77 17.05 -5.75 -4.55
CA GLU A 77 17.11 -6.49 -5.81
C GLU A 77 17.77 -7.86 -5.66
N GLU A 78 18.87 -7.94 -4.93
CA GLU A 78 19.54 -9.23 -4.66
C GLU A 78 18.69 -10.18 -3.82
N LEU A 79 17.99 -9.62 -2.81
CA LEU A 79 17.14 -10.39 -1.92
C LEU A 79 16.00 -11.08 -2.70
N TYR A 80 15.36 -10.34 -3.61
CA TYR A 80 14.20 -10.83 -4.36
C TYR A 80 14.57 -11.54 -5.66
N LYS A 81 15.76 -11.33 -6.22
CA LYS A 81 16.24 -12.14 -7.38
C LYS A 81 16.38 -13.61 -7.06
N LYS A 82 16.67 -13.97 -5.81
CA LYS A 82 16.75 -15.38 -5.39
C LYS A 82 15.40 -16.09 -5.48
N ASP A 83 14.31 -15.38 -5.20
CA ASP A 83 12.96 -15.95 -5.23
C ASP A 83 12.42 -16.14 -6.65
N LEU A 84 13.00 -15.44 -7.65
CA LEU A 84 12.62 -15.58 -9.06
C LEU A 84 13.20 -16.84 -9.75
N HIS A 85 14.11 -17.54 -9.09
CA HIS A 85 14.72 -18.78 -9.58
C HIS A 85 14.13 -20.04 -8.94
N ASP A 86 13.01 -19.96 -8.25
CA ASP A 86 12.30 -21.13 -7.77
C ASP A 86 11.61 -21.82 -8.96
N PRO A 87 12.05 -23.04 -9.36
CA PRO A 87 11.47 -23.77 -10.50
C PRO A 87 10.02 -24.22 -10.27
N ASP A 88 9.53 -24.15 -9.02
CA ASP A 88 8.15 -24.45 -8.65
C ASP A 88 7.22 -23.24 -8.74
N ASN A 89 7.73 -22.08 -9.17
CA ASN A 89 6.88 -20.95 -9.50
C ASN A 89 6.12 -21.27 -10.79
N HIS A 90 5.01 -21.95 -10.62
CA HIS A 90 4.06 -22.26 -11.68
C HIS A 90 3.65 -20.94 -12.35
N ASN A 91 4.11 -20.78 -13.56
CA ASN A 91 3.51 -19.89 -14.53
C ASN A 91 2.13 -20.46 -14.83
N ASP A 92 1.18 -20.27 -13.91
CA ASP A 92 -0.20 -20.58 -14.19
C ASP A 92 -0.60 -19.74 -15.39
N VAL A 93 -0.66 -20.43 -16.52
CA VAL A 93 -1.24 -19.91 -17.75
C VAL A 93 -2.66 -19.50 -17.36
N ILE A 94 -2.88 -18.21 -17.19
CA ILE A 94 -4.21 -17.63 -16.95
C ILE A 94 -5.06 -18.05 -18.15
N THR A 95 -5.81 -19.11 -17.96
CA THR A 95 -6.77 -19.57 -18.95
C THR A 95 -7.91 -18.56 -18.99
N HIS A 96 -8.31 -18.15 -20.18
CA HIS A 96 -9.29 -17.11 -20.54
C HIS A 96 -10.73 -17.29 -20.00
N LEU A 97 -10.91 -17.95 -18.86
CA LEU A 97 -12.22 -18.30 -18.29
C LEU A 97 -12.48 -17.69 -16.90
N GLU A 98 -11.66 -16.71 -16.47
CA GLU A 98 -11.95 -16.04 -15.21
C GLU A 98 -13.12 -15.06 -15.40
N ALA A 99 -14.12 -15.19 -14.53
CA ALA A 99 -15.29 -14.33 -14.52
C ALA A 99 -14.91 -12.87 -14.24
N ASP A 100 -15.71 -11.94 -14.77
CA ASP A 100 -15.53 -10.51 -14.48
C ASP A 100 -15.56 -10.25 -12.97
N VAL A 101 -14.69 -9.33 -12.51
CA VAL A 101 -14.69 -8.89 -11.11
C VAL A 101 -16.05 -8.30 -10.75
N VAL A 102 -16.69 -8.81 -9.70
CA VAL A 102 -17.99 -8.34 -9.24
C VAL A 102 -17.86 -7.41 -8.02
N GLU A 103 -18.83 -6.51 -7.87
CA GLU A 103 -18.81 -5.46 -6.83
C GLU A 103 -18.75 -6.04 -5.41
N CYS A 104 -19.41 -7.17 -5.16
CA CYS A 104 -19.42 -7.82 -3.85
C CYS A 104 -18.05 -8.38 -3.45
N GLU A 105 -17.22 -8.79 -4.41
CA GLU A 105 -15.85 -9.25 -4.14
C GLU A 105 -14.95 -8.08 -3.72
N VAL A 106 -15.07 -6.95 -4.42
CA VAL A 106 -14.36 -5.71 -4.04
C VAL A 106 -14.78 -5.25 -2.64
N LYS A 107 -16.07 -5.30 -2.35
CA LYS A 107 -16.61 -4.97 -1.02
C LYS A 107 -16.03 -5.88 0.05
N TRP A 108 -16.09 -7.18 -0.14
CA TRP A 108 -15.54 -8.17 0.79
C TRP A 108 -14.04 -7.99 0.98
N ALA A 109 -13.30 -7.76 -0.10
CA ALA A 109 -11.87 -7.53 -0.06
C ALA A 109 -11.51 -6.28 0.76
N LEU A 110 -12.24 -5.17 0.57
CA LEU A 110 -12.06 -3.94 1.37
C LEU A 110 -12.38 -4.14 2.85
N GLU A 111 -13.45 -4.87 3.16
CA GLU A 111 -13.85 -5.18 4.53
C GLU A 111 -12.83 -6.10 5.23
N SER A 112 -12.13 -6.94 4.49
CA SER A 112 -11.10 -7.85 5.00
C SER A 112 -9.79 -7.14 5.37
N ILE A 113 -9.53 -5.94 4.82
CA ILE A 113 -8.32 -5.19 5.13
C ILE A 113 -8.40 -4.63 6.55
N THR A 114 -7.46 -5.05 7.38
CA THR A 114 -7.37 -4.57 8.77
C THR A 114 -6.94 -3.10 8.84
N THR A 115 -7.56 -2.35 9.73
CA THR A 115 -7.22 -0.94 10.00
C THR A 115 -5.86 -0.75 10.66
N ASN A 116 -5.39 0.50 10.70
CA ASN A 116 -4.11 0.90 11.31
C ASN A 116 -2.91 0.23 10.64
N LYS A 117 -2.98 0.03 9.34
CA LYS A 117 -1.87 -0.38 8.49
C LYS A 117 -1.32 0.82 7.75
N ALA A 118 0.01 0.86 7.59
CA ALA A 118 0.65 1.89 6.81
C ALA A 118 0.17 1.85 5.35
N SER A 119 -0.08 3.02 4.78
CA SER A 119 -0.45 3.18 3.37
C SER A 119 0.71 2.85 2.44
N GLY A 120 0.39 2.51 1.19
CA GLY A 120 1.37 2.35 0.12
C GLY A 120 1.91 3.68 -0.40
N CYS A 121 2.48 3.66 -1.62
CA CYS A 121 3.05 4.85 -2.26
C CYS A 121 1.98 5.92 -2.60
N ASP A 122 0.72 5.52 -2.72
CA ASP A 122 -0.43 6.40 -2.95
C ASP A 122 -0.79 7.26 -1.71
N GLY A 123 -0.28 6.88 -0.54
CA GLY A 123 -0.55 7.57 0.73
C GLY A 123 -2.00 7.47 1.19
N ILE A 124 -2.81 6.54 0.63
CA ILE A 124 -4.23 6.38 0.98
C ILE A 124 -4.36 5.40 2.14
N PRO A 125 -4.77 5.85 3.33
CA PRO A 125 -5.00 4.95 4.46
C PRO A 125 -6.28 4.13 4.25
N VAL A 126 -6.32 2.92 4.80
CA VAL A 126 -7.48 2.02 4.68
C VAL A 126 -8.75 2.61 5.30
N GLU A 127 -8.59 3.47 6.31
CA GLU A 127 -9.68 4.17 6.99
C GLU A 127 -10.51 5.05 6.06
N LEU A 128 -9.91 5.58 4.98
CA LEU A 128 -10.66 6.33 3.96
C LEU A 128 -11.66 5.45 3.23
N PHE A 129 -11.29 4.23 2.86
CA PHE A 129 -12.22 3.29 2.22
C PHE A 129 -13.40 2.95 3.14
N GLN A 130 -13.14 2.83 4.44
CA GLN A 130 -14.20 2.58 5.43
C GLN A 130 -15.13 3.79 5.65
N ILE A 131 -14.62 5.01 5.48
CA ILE A 131 -15.42 6.23 5.56
C ILE A 131 -16.32 6.36 4.33
N LEU A 132 -15.76 6.12 3.15
CA LEU A 132 -16.45 6.26 1.86
C LEU A 132 -17.40 5.09 1.54
N LYS A 133 -17.22 3.94 2.21
CA LYS A 133 -18.09 2.75 2.10
C LYS A 133 -18.41 2.37 0.64
N ASP A 134 -19.70 2.41 0.30
CA ASP A 134 -20.21 1.97 -1.01
C ASP A 134 -19.68 2.83 -2.16
N ASP A 135 -19.36 4.10 -1.94
CA ASP A 135 -18.75 4.95 -2.97
C ASP A 135 -17.32 4.50 -3.28
N ALA A 136 -16.53 4.11 -2.25
CA ALA A 136 -15.21 3.53 -2.47
C ALA A 136 -15.31 2.21 -3.25
N VAL A 137 -16.28 1.34 -2.91
CA VAL A 137 -16.51 0.07 -3.61
C VAL A 137 -16.80 0.30 -5.08
N LYS A 138 -17.71 1.21 -5.44
CA LYS A 138 -18.06 1.52 -6.83
C LYS A 138 -16.86 2.02 -7.65
N VAL A 139 -16.08 2.94 -7.07
CA VAL A 139 -14.90 3.49 -7.73
C VAL A 139 -13.86 2.40 -7.96
N LEU A 140 -13.54 1.62 -6.93
CA LEU A 140 -12.56 0.55 -7.04
C LEU A 140 -13.02 -0.56 -7.98
N HIS A 141 -14.29 -0.95 -7.95
CA HIS A 141 -14.86 -1.90 -8.89
C HIS A 141 -14.70 -1.42 -10.34
N SER A 142 -14.99 -0.14 -10.61
CA SER A 142 -14.78 0.45 -11.95
C SER A 142 -13.31 0.38 -12.37
N ILE A 143 -12.37 0.67 -11.46
CA ILE A 143 -10.92 0.57 -11.73
C ILE A 143 -10.54 -0.88 -12.01
N CYS A 144 -11.01 -1.84 -11.20
CA CYS A 144 -10.72 -3.26 -11.37
C CYS A 144 -11.25 -3.77 -12.74
N GLN A 145 -12.46 -3.39 -13.12
CA GLN A 145 -13.01 -3.71 -14.44
C GLN A 145 -12.19 -3.11 -15.58
N GLN A 146 -11.70 -1.88 -15.41
CA GLN A 146 -10.83 -1.24 -16.41
C GLN A 146 -9.49 -1.99 -16.54
N ILE A 147 -8.87 -2.37 -15.42
CA ILE A 147 -7.64 -3.16 -15.42
C ILE A 147 -7.89 -4.51 -16.11
N TRP A 148 -9.00 -5.18 -15.79
CA TRP A 148 -9.37 -6.46 -16.39
C TRP A 148 -9.49 -6.37 -17.91
N LYS A 149 -10.18 -5.35 -18.41
CA LYS A 149 -10.40 -5.13 -19.86
C LYS A 149 -9.14 -4.72 -20.60
N THR A 150 -8.30 -3.87 -19.99
CA THR A 150 -7.14 -3.28 -20.68
C THR A 150 -5.81 -3.96 -20.37
N GLN A 151 -5.79 -4.81 -19.35
CA GLN A 151 -4.57 -5.39 -18.78
C GLN A 151 -3.52 -4.32 -18.37
N GLN A 152 -3.99 -3.10 -18.11
CA GLN A 152 -3.14 -1.97 -17.72
C GLN A 152 -3.38 -1.60 -16.25
N TRP A 153 -2.35 -1.77 -15.45
CA TRP A 153 -2.37 -1.43 -14.03
C TRP A 153 -2.01 0.04 -13.81
N PRO A 154 -2.67 0.72 -12.86
CA PRO A 154 -2.25 2.04 -12.41
C PRO A 154 -0.79 2.03 -11.95
N GLN A 155 -0.03 3.08 -12.28
CA GLN A 155 1.41 3.12 -11.96
C GLN A 155 1.69 3.05 -10.47
N ASP A 156 0.84 3.68 -9.64
CA ASP A 156 0.99 3.65 -8.18
C ASP A 156 0.71 2.25 -7.59
N TRP A 157 -0.07 1.41 -8.28
CA TRP A 157 -0.32 0.04 -7.84
C TRP A 157 0.82 -0.92 -8.17
N LYS A 158 1.66 -0.57 -9.15
CA LYS A 158 2.88 -1.31 -9.52
C LYS A 158 4.05 -1.00 -8.61
N ARG A 159 3.94 0.02 -7.75
CA ARG A 159 5.01 0.47 -6.87
C ARG A 159 4.83 -0.05 -5.45
N SER A 160 5.90 -0.56 -4.89
CA SER A 160 5.99 -0.90 -3.47
C SER A 160 6.99 0.02 -2.78
N VAL A 161 6.65 0.46 -1.58
CA VAL A 161 7.60 1.17 -0.71
C VAL A 161 8.20 0.16 0.25
N PHE A 162 9.51 -0.05 0.16
CA PHE A 162 10.22 -0.94 1.07
C PHE A 162 10.65 -0.18 2.32
N ILE A 163 10.22 -0.66 3.49
CA ILE A 163 10.63 -0.12 4.79
C ILE A 163 11.58 -1.11 5.45
N PRO A 164 12.85 -0.71 5.68
CA PRO A 164 13.79 -1.53 6.42
C PRO A 164 13.50 -1.43 7.92
N ILE A 165 13.26 -2.56 8.58
CA ILE A 165 13.06 -2.66 10.02
C ILE A 165 14.29 -3.32 10.63
N PRO A 166 14.99 -2.68 11.58
CA PRO A 166 16.20 -3.24 12.17
C PRO A 166 15.88 -4.51 12.96
N LYS A 167 16.69 -5.54 12.78
CA LYS A 167 16.79 -6.70 13.66
C LYS A 167 17.75 -6.38 14.81
N LYS A 168 17.91 -7.31 15.73
CA LYS A 168 19.00 -7.26 16.71
C LYS A 168 20.33 -7.45 15.98
N GLY A 169 21.29 -6.54 16.15
CA GLY A 169 22.62 -6.60 15.54
C GLY A 169 23.16 -5.24 15.12
N ASN A 170 24.14 -5.25 14.22
CA ASN A 170 24.75 -4.02 13.72
C ASN A 170 23.79 -3.29 12.78
N ALA A 171 23.29 -2.12 13.19
CA ALA A 171 22.35 -1.32 12.40
C ALA A 171 22.95 -0.73 11.12
N LYS A 172 24.26 -0.84 10.90
CA LYS A 172 24.92 -0.37 9.70
C LYS A 172 24.90 -1.37 8.53
N GLU A 173 24.47 -2.60 8.74
CA GLU A 173 24.42 -3.66 7.72
C GLU A 173 23.00 -3.92 7.24
N CYS A 174 22.78 -3.86 5.92
CA CYS A 174 21.47 -4.13 5.32
C CYS A 174 20.93 -5.52 5.67
N SER A 175 21.78 -6.54 5.83
CA SER A 175 21.42 -7.91 6.22
C SER A 175 20.78 -8.00 7.62
N ASN A 176 21.03 -7.01 8.48
CA ASN A 176 20.43 -6.91 9.82
C ASN A 176 19.08 -6.20 9.82
N TYR A 177 18.46 -6.06 8.66
CA TYR A 177 17.12 -5.52 8.52
C TYR A 177 16.16 -6.56 7.93
N ARG A 178 14.89 -6.41 8.26
CA ARG A 178 13.76 -7.03 7.55
C ARG A 178 13.17 -5.96 6.64
N THR A 179 12.90 -6.28 5.41
CA THR A 179 12.17 -5.40 4.51
C THR A 179 10.68 -5.71 4.59
N ILE A 180 9.86 -4.68 4.77
CA ILE A 180 8.41 -4.77 4.62
C ILE A 180 8.03 -4.00 3.37
N ALA A 181 7.35 -4.66 2.44
CA ALA A 181 6.80 -4.02 1.26
C ALA A 181 5.42 -3.43 1.59
N LEU A 182 5.28 -2.12 1.44
CA LEU A 182 3.99 -1.43 1.52
C LEU A 182 3.46 -1.24 0.10
N ILE A 183 2.35 -1.90 -0.18
CA ILE A 183 1.60 -1.76 -1.44
C ILE A 183 0.31 -1.00 -1.16
N SER A 184 -0.27 -0.36 -2.20
CA SER A 184 -1.56 0.31 -2.13
C SER A 184 -2.63 -0.60 -1.54
N HIS A 185 -3.47 -0.08 -0.65
CA HIS A 185 -4.60 -0.84 -0.11
C HIS A 185 -5.62 -1.17 -1.20
N ALA A 186 -5.80 -0.28 -2.17
CA ALA A 186 -6.65 -0.52 -3.33
C ALA A 186 -6.14 -1.71 -4.18
N SER A 187 -4.82 -1.81 -4.38
CA SER A 187 -4.20 -2.95 -5.08
C SER A 187 -4.42 -4.28 -4.35
N LYS A 188 -4.45 -4.29 -3.01
CA LYS A 188 -4.74 -5.50 -2.23
C LYS A 188 -6.16 -6.01 -2.43
N ALA A 189 -7.12 -5.11 -2.64
CA ALA A 189 -8.51 -5.50 -2.86
C ALA A 189 -8.70 -6.34 -4.13
N GLN A 190 -7.86 -6.14 -5.15
CA GLN A 190 -7.89 -6.94 -6.37
C GLN A 190 -7.24 -8.32 -6.22
N ASN A 191 -6.20 -8.43 -5.37
CA ASN A 191 -5.44 -9.67 -5.19
C ASN A 191 -6.01 -10.59 -4.09
N SER A 192 -7.23 -10.35 -3.63
CA SER A 192 -7.85 -11.17 -2.58
C SER A 192 -8.34 -12.50 -3.17
N PRO A 193 -8.00 -13.65 -2.57
CA PRO A 193 -8.28 -14.98 -3.13
C PRO A 193 -9.74 -15.38 -2.98
N SER A 194 -10.68 -14.62 -3.56
CA SER A 194 -12.12 -14.99 -3.55
C SER A 194 -12.48 -16.07 -4.56
N HIS A 195 -11.59 -16.40 -5.49
CA HIS A 195 -11.84 -17.42 -6.51
C HIS A 195 -11.55 -18.89 -6.09
N ALA A 196 -11.00 -19.13 -4.89
CA ALA A 196 -10.59 -20.48 -4.50
C ALA A 196 -11.63 -21.28 -3.71
N SER A 197 -12.80 -20.77 -3.39
CA SER A 197 -13.71 -21.41 -2.42
C SER A 197 -15.17 -21.62 -2.88
N ALA A 198 -15.52 -21.40 -4.14
CA ALA A 198 -16.90 -21.58 -4.61
C ALA A 198 -17.19 -22.97 -5.17
N THR A 199 -16.34 -23.97 -4.92
CA THR A 199 -16.62 -25.36 -5.27
C THR A 199 -16.46 -26.26 -4.06
N HIS A 200 -17.40 -26.24 -3.13
CA HIS A 200 -17.78 -27.38 -2.31
C HIS A 200 -18.97 -27.02 -1.41
N GLU A 201 -20.17 -27.32 -1.89
CA GLU A 201 -21.16 -27.97 -1.02
C GLU A 201 -22.09 -28.88 -1.85
N PRO A 202 -22.47 -30.00 -1.25
CA PRO A 202 -23.03 -31.19 -1.91
C PRO A 202 -24.48 -31.06 -2.34
#